data_f47b8865a7a2218a5ffd4dfb42c77c1c
#
_entry.id   f47b8865a7a2218a5ffd4dfb42c77c1c
#
_cell.length_a   1.000
_cell.length_b   1.000
_cell.length_c   1.000
_cell.angle_alpha   90.00
_cell.angle_beta   90.00
_cell.angle_gamma   90.00
#
_symmetry.space_group_name_H-M   'P 1'
#
loop_
_entity.id
_entity.type
_entity.pdbx_description
1 polymer ?
#
loop_
_entity_poly.entity_id
_entity_poly.type
_entity_poly.pdbx_seq_one_letter_code
_entity_poly.pdbx_strand_id
1 'polypeptide(L)'
;RLNRRFAPDLYLDVATITRDGNRLRIGSNRGEVVDHAVRMVQFDPREELDALVERGEVRCEELDALGTQIAAVHSHAARSDPGSGFGSPARVRQVLLDNFAELSALALPEPVPRLMRTLRDWADATAPQLQPRWQQRLEAGWIRECHGDLHCANVVRWRDQLTAFDGIEFDPALRHIDVAADIAFLTMDLAAR
;
A
#
# COMPACT_ATOMS: atom_id res chain seq x y z
N ARG A 1 -7.18 10.87 7.82
CA ARG A 1 -6.90 11.78 6.69
C ARG A 1 -6.34 11.03 5.48
N LEU A 2 -5.33 10.18 5.65
CA LEU A 2 -4.61 9.51 4.56
C LEU A 2 -5.56 8.66 3.70
N ASN A 3 -6.26 7.73 4.32
CA ASN A 3 -7.13 6.79 3.63
C ASN A 3 -8.40 7.42 3.04
N ARG A 4 -8.84 8.57 3.58
CA ARG A 4 -9.97 9.33 3.00
C ARG A 4 -9.68 9.92 1.62
N ARG A 5 -8.44 9.91 1.16
CA ARG A 5 -8.09 10.29 -0.22
C ARG A 5 -8.58 9.27 -1.23
N PHE A 6 -8.60 8.00 -0.83
CA PHE A 6 -9.05 6.87 -1.64
C PHE A 6 -10.53 6.56 -1.41
N ALA A 7 -10.93 6.44 -0.14
CA ALA A 7 -12.25 5.99 0.27
C ALA A 7 -12.93 6.98 1.26
N PRO A 8 -13.33 8.19 0.82
CA PRO A 8 -13.88 9.20 1.72
C PRO A 8 -15.15 8.73 2.45
N ASP A 9 -15.96 7.90 1.82
CA ASP A 9 -17.23 7.41 2.34
C ASP A 9 -17.10 6.17 3.24
N LEU A 10 -15.97 5.47 3.19
CA LEU A 10 -15.72 4.32 4.08
C LEU A 10 -15.22 4.75 5.46
N TYR A 11 -14.42 5.82 5.54
CA TYR A 11 -13.81 6.28 6.79
C TYR A 11 -14.67 7.30 7.51
N LEU A 12 -15.23 6.95 8.63
CA LEU A 12 -16.12 7.82 9.42
C LEU A 12 -15.32 8.83 10.23
N ASP A 13 -14.55 8.37 11.22
CA ASP A 13 -13.71 9.21 12.08
C ASP A 13 -12.62 8.40 12.79
N VAL A 14 -11.90 9.07 13.69
CA VAL A 14 -10.96 8.46 14.64
C VAL A 14 -11.57 8.62 16.04
N ALA A 15 -11.89 7.50 16.66
CA ALA A 15 -12.42 7.45 18.02
C ALA A 15 -11.28 7.28 19.02
N THR A 16 -11.34 7.98 20.15
CA THR A 16 -10.45 7.76 21.28
C THR A 16 -10.80 6.47 22.02
N ILE A 17 -9.79 5.73 22.44
CA ILE A 17 -9.94 4.64 23.41
C ILE A 17 -9.47 5.18 24.76
N THR A 18 -10.38 5.22 25.74
CA THR A 18 -10.07 5.73 27.08
C THR A 18 -10.16 4.64 28.12
N ARG A 19 -9.34 4.75 29.17
CA ARG A 19 -9.35 3.90 30.36
C ARG A 19 -9.98 4.65 31.54
N ASP A 20 -11.01 4.04 32.12
CA ASP A 20 -11.70 4.52 33.33
C ASP A 20 -11.69 3.38 34.37
N GLY A 21 -10.75 3.43 35.30
CA GLY A 21 -10.41 2.31 36.17
C GLY A 21 -9.97 1.07 35.38
N ASN A 22 -10.69 -0.05 35.52
CA ASN A 22 -10.40 -1.30 34.77
C ASN A 22 -11.22 -1.43 33.46
N ARG A 23 -11.90 -0.38 33.01
CA ARG A 23 -12.76 -0.44 31.82
C ARG A 23 -12.17 0.39 30.70
N LEU A 24 -12.15 -0.20 29.49
CA LEU A 24 -11.87 0.51 28.26
C LEU A 24 -13.20 0.99 27.64
N ARG A 25 -13.20 2.20 27.08
CA ARG A 25 -14.35 2.80 26.40
C ARG A 25 -13.90 3.39 25.06
N ILE A 26 -14.69 3.20 24.02
CA ILE A 26 -14.47 3.78 22.70
C ILE A 26 -15.36 5.01 22.54
N GLY A 27 -14.78 6.12 22.03
CA GLY A 27 -15.51 7.36 21.76
C GLY A 27 -15.98 8.10 23.02
N SER A 28 -15.36 7.83 24.17
CA SER A 28 -15.65 8.51 25.43
C SER A 28 -14.66 9.65 25.69
N ASN A 29 -15.14 10.74 26.27
CA ASN A 29 -14.29 11.84 26.77
C ASN A 29 -13.95 11.66 28.27
N ARG A 30 -14.30 10.52 28.88
CA ARG A 30 -14.01 10.21 30.27
C ARG A 30 -12.87 9.22 30.39
N GLY A 31 -11.98 9.48 31.34
CA GLY A 31 -10.81 8.64 31.58
C GLY A 31 -9.56 9.10 30.83
N GLU A 32 -8.47 8.37 30.99
CA GLU A 32 -7.20 8.60 30.32
C GLU A 32 -7.25 8.05 28.88
N VAL A 33 -6.84 8.83 27.90
CA VAL A 33 -6.70 8.34 26.51
C VAL A 33 -5.50 7.40 26.46
N VAL A 34 -5.75 6.14 26.09
CA VAL A 34 -4.72 5.10 26.01
C VAL A 34 -4.43 4.69 24.57
N ASP A 35 -5.39 4.94 23.63
CA ASP A 35 -5.21 4.60 22.22
C ASP A 35 -6.25 5.30 21.34
N HIS A 36 -6.15 5.09 20.02
CA HIS A 36 -7.10 5.57 19.02
C HIS A 36 -7.53 4.43 18.11
N ALA A 37 -8.77 4.46 17.65
CA ALA A 37 -9.30 3.51 16.67
C ALA A 37 -9.89 4.26 15.48
N VAL A 38 -9.58 3.81 14.27
CA VAL A 38 -10.24 4.27 13.05
C VAL A 38 -11.60 3.61 12.95
N ARG A 39 -12.67 4.41 12.83
CA ARG A 39 -14.02 3.89 12.57
C ARG A 39 -14.32 3.91 11.09
N MET A 40 -14.78 2.78 10.58
CA MET A 40 -15.15 2.61 9.18
C MET A 40 -16.57 2.08 9.07
N VAL A 41 -17.18 2.28 7.91
CA VAL A 41 -18.39 1.56 7.53
C VAL A 41 -18.02 0.10 7.29
N GLN A 42 -18.80 -0.81 7.88
CA GLN A 42 -18.60 -2.25 7.62
C GLN A 42 -19.06 -2.58 6.20
N PHE A 43 -18.26 -3.29 5.47
CA PHE A 43 -18.58 -3.86 4.17
C PHE A 43 -18.51 -5.39 4.20
N ASP A 44 -19.03 -6.04 3.18
CA ASP A 44 -18.93 -7.48 3.02
C ASP A 44 -17.52 -7.84 2.49
N PRO A 45 -16.71 -8.67 3.18
CA PRO A 45 -15.41 -9.09 2.67
C PRO A 45 -15.45 -9.79 1.31
N ARG A 46 -16.62 -10.33 0.91
CA ARG A 46 -16.80 -10.89 -0.43
C ARG A 46 -16.76 -9.86 -1.55
N GLU A 47 -16.87 -8.58 -1.22
CA GLU A 47 -16.73 -7.45 -2.14
C GLU A 47 -15.28 -6.95 -2.25
N GLU A 48 -14.32 -7.55 -1.54
CA GLU A 48 -12.89 -7.29 -1.76
C GLU A 48 -12.47 -7.80 -3.13
N LEU A 49 -11.56 -7.08 -3.78
CA LEU A 49 -11.17 -7.34 -5.18
C LEU A 49 -10.56 -8.73 -5.37
N ASP A 50 -9.82 -9.23 -4.39
CA ASP A 50 -9.27 -10.58 -4.44
C ASP A 50 -10.38 -11.65 -4.50
N ALA A 51 -11.39 -11.53 -3.64
CA ALA A 51 -12.55 -12.41 -3.64
C ALA A 51 -13.39 -12.28 -4.92
N LEU A 52 -13.50 -11.06 -5.46
CA LEU A 52 -14.18 -10.81 -6.74
C LEU A 52 -13.44 -11.43 -7.92
N VAL A 53 -12.10 -11.33 -7.95
CA VAL A 53 -11.25 -11.95 -9.00
C VAL A 53 -11.37 -13.47 -8.95
N GLU A 54 -11.30 -14.08 -7.77
CA GLU A 54 -11.45 -15.54 -7.60
C GLU A 54 -12.79 -16.05 -8.11
N ARG A 55 -13.84 -15.24 -8.02
CA ARG A 55 -15.19 -15.59 -8.54
C ARG A 55 -15.41 -15.19 -10.00
N GLY A 56 -14.45 -14.51 -10.64
CA GLY A 56 -14.59 -14.02 -12.02
C GLY A 56 -15.66 -12.91 -12.17
N GLU A 57 -15.90 -12.15 -11.11
CA GLU A 57 -16.95 -11.13 -11.05
C GLU A 57 -16.45 -9.69 -11.31
N VAL A 58 -15.21 -9.54 -11.76
CA VAL A 58 -14.59 -8.24 -12.04
C VAL A 58 -14.71 -7.92 -13.53
N ARG A 59 -15.18 -6.72 -13.84
CA ARG A 59 -15.26 -6.22 -15.22
C ARG A 59 -14.06 -5.32 -15.52
N CYS A 60 -13.60 -5.31 -16.78
CA CYS A 60 -12.49 -4.46 -17.22
C CYS A 60 -12.76 -2.98 -16.95
N GLU A 61 -14.01 -2.53 -17.15
CA GLU A 61 -14.42 -1.13 -16.93
C GLU A 61 -14.27 -0.71 -15.46
N GLU A 62 -14.43 -1.64 -14.51
CA GLU A 62 -14.22 -1.37 -13.07
C GLU A 62 -12.73 -1.17 -12.77
N LEU A 63 -11.87 -1.95 -13.40
CA LEU A 63 -10.41 -1.79 -13.27
C LEU A 63 -9.93 -0.50 -13.93
N ASP A 64 -10.46 -0.12 -15.08
CA ASP A 64 -10.16 1.14 -15.75
C ASP A 64 -10.57 2.34 -14.88
N ALA A 65 -11.76 2.27 -14.26
CA ALA A 65 -12.22 3.29 -13.33
C ALA A 65 -11.35 3.39 -12.09
N LEU A 66 -10.95 2.24 -11.50
CA LEU A 66 -10.01 2.18 -10.37
C LEU A 66 -8.65 2.79 -10.74
N GLY A 67 -8.10 2.44 -11.90
CA GLY A 67 -6.85 3.01 -12.40
C GLY A 67 -6.91 4.52 -12.55
N THR A 68 -8.03 5.04 -13.06
CA THR A 68 -8.30 6.48 -13.19
C THR A 68 -8.35 7.16 -11.81
N GLN A 69 -9.04 6.55 -10.85
CA GLN A 69 -9.14 7.06 -9.48
C GLN A 69 -7.76 7.11 -8.79
N ILE A 70 -6.98 6.03 -8.89
CA ILE A 70 -5.64 5.96 -8.30
C ILE A 70 -4.72 7.02 -8.95
N ALA A 71 -4.77 7.17 -10.28
CA ALA A 71 -3.99 8.19 -10.99
C ALA A 71 -4.36 9.61 -10.53
N ALA A 72 -5.64 9.87 -10.30
CA ALA A 72 -6.10 11.15 -9.75
C ALA A 72 -5.57 11.39 -8.34
N VAL A 73 -5.63 10.40 -7.45
CA VAL A 73 -5.05 10.50 -6.10
C VAL A 73 -3.56 10.75 -6.18
N HIS A 74 -2.82 9.99 -6.99
CA HIS A 74 -1.37 10.16 -7.18
C HIS A 74 -1.02 11.55 -7.70
N SER A 75 -1.80 12.10 -8.64
CA SER A 75 -1.52 13.42 -9.22
C SER A 75 -1.65 14.56 -8.21
N HIS A 76 -2.54 14.41 -7.22
CA HIS A 76 -2.78 15.39 -6.15
C HIS A 76 -2.01 15.08 -4.85
N ALA A 77 -1.40 13.90 -4.75
CA ALA A 77 -0.63 13.51 -3.57
C ALA A 77 0.59 14.43 -3.36
N ALA A 78 0.94 14.64 -2.10
CA ALA A 78 2.11 15.41 -1.73
C ALA A 78 3.38 14.79 -2.35
N ARG A 79 4.21 15.62 -2.97
CA ARG A 79 5.53 15.22 -3.45
C ARG A 79 6.48 15.11 -2.28
N SER A 80 7.31 14.08 -2.29
CA SER A 80 8.40 13.97 -1.32
C SER A 80 9.50 14.99 -1.66
N ASP A 81 10.06 15.58 -0.62
CA ASP A 81 11.28 16.37 -0.78
C ASP A 81 12.44 15.42 -1.17
N PRO A 82 13.18 15.69 -2.25
CA PRO A 82 14.34 14.89 -2.64
C PRO A 82 15.38 14.76 -1.52
N GLY A 83 15.49 15.76 -0.63
CA GLY A 83 16.36 15.73 0.55
C GLY A 83 15.90 14.83 1.69
N SER A 84 14.63 14.36 1.66
CA SER A 84 14.08 13.48 2.70
C SER A 84 14.66 12.05 2.70
N GLY A 85 15.30 11.65 1.60
CA GLY A 85 15.79 10.28 1.38
C GLY A 85 14.71 9.29 0.93
N PHE A 86 13.41 9.65 0.97
CA PHE A 86 12.34 8.79 0.48
C PHE A 86 12.47 8.58 -1.03
N GLY A 87 12.27 7.32 -1.47
CA GLY A 87 12.34 6.94 -2.89
C GLY A 87 13.70 7.17 -3.55
N SER A 88 14.76 7.51 -2.79
CA SER A 88 16.11 7.61 -3.33
C SER A 88 16.57 6.26 -3.89
N PRO A 89 17.46 6.24 -4.92
CA PRO A 89 17.98 4.99 -5.47
C PRO A 89 18.60 4.08 -4.41
N ALA A 90 19.28 4.65 -3.41
CA ALA A 90 19.84 3.92 -2.28
C ALA A 90 18.74 3.26 -1.45
N ARG A 91 17.63 3.99 -1.17
CA ARG A 91 16.50 3.44 -0.40
C ARG A 91 15.78 2.34 -1.17
N VAL A 92 15.53 2.52 -2.46
CA VAL A 92 14.91 1.48 -3.31
C VAL A 92 15.75 0.19 -3.28
N ARG A 93 17.07 0.34 -3.45
CA ARG A 93 17.98 -0.82 -3.36
C ARG A 93 17.96 -1.47 -1.96
N GLN A 94 17.93 -0.66 -0.89
CA GLN A 94 17.91 -1.20 0.47
C GLN A 94 16.66 -2.03 0.73
N VAL A 95 15.47 -1.56 0.29
CA VAL A 95 14.21 -2.32 0.41
C VAL A 95 14.31 -3.67 -0.29
N LEU A 96 14.91 -3.73 -1.49
CA LEU A 96 15.12 -5.01 -2.19
C LEU A 96 16.03 -5.96 -1.38
N LEU A 97 17.10 -5.44 -0.81
CA LEU A 97 18.05 -6.24 -0.01
C LEU A 97 17.40 -6.75 1.29
N ASP A 98 16.64 -5.89 1.97
CA ASP A 98 15.94 -6.23 3.21
C ASP A 98 14.91 -7.35 2.95
N ASN A 99 14.12 -7.24 1.88
CA ASN A 99 13.15 -8.27 1.49
C ASN A 99 13.84 -9.63 1.23
N PHE A 100 14.96 -9.64 0.50
CA PHE A 100 15.70 -10.89 0.29
C PHE A 100 16.31 -11.44 1.59
N ALA A 101 16.76 -10.58 2.49
CA ALA A 101 17.30 -11.01 3.78
C ALA A 101 16.20 -11.65 4.66
N GLU A 102 15.04 -11.00 4.77
CA GLU A 102 13.89 -11.51 5.53
C GLU A 102 13.39 -12.85 4.98
N LEU A 103 13.17 -12.94 3.67
CA LEU A 103 12.73 -14.18 3.04
C LEU A 103 13.76 -15.32 3.18
N SER A 104 15.06 -14.99 3.13
CA SER A 104 16.14 -15.98 3.28
C SER A 104 16.26 -16.52 4.72
N ALA A 105 15.75 -15.78 5.71
CA ALA A 105 15.69 -16.23 7.10
C ALA A 105 14.57 -17.24 7.37
N LEU A 106 13.62 -17.38 6.42
CA LEU A 106 12.52 -18.34 6.52
C LEU A 106 12.96 -19.71 6.00
N ALA A 107 12.53 -20.78 6.68
CA ALA A 107 12.72 -22.16 6.24
C ALA A 107 11.66 -22.51 5.18
N LEU A 108 11.85 -22.00 3.96
CA LEU A 108 10.91 -22.21 2.86
C LEU A 108 11.21 -23.50 2.09
N PRO A 109 10.17 -24.24 1.65
CA PRO A 109 10.36 -25.47 0.88
C PRO A 109 10.79 -25.17 -0.56
N GLU A 110 11.45 -26.15 -1.23
CA GLU A 110 11.68 -26.06 -2.67
C GLU A 110 10.34 -25.99 -3.43
N PRO A 111 10.24 -25.25 -4.53
CA PRO A 111 11.33 -24.57 -5.26
C PRO A 111 11.63 -23.11 -4.82
N VAL A 112 11.03 -22.62 -3.72
CA VAL A 112 11.07 -21.21 -3.35
C VAL A 112 12.53 -20.67 -3.17
N PRO A 113 13.44 -21.35 -2.44
CA PRO A 113 14.82 -20.86 -2.30
C PRO A 113 15.56 -20.75 -3.64
N ARG A 114 15.26 -21.64 -4.60
CA ARG A 114 15.85 -21.57 -5.94
C ARG A 114 15.33 -20.36 -6.73
N LEU A 115 14.02 -20.10 -6.68
CA LEU A 115 13.42 -18.93 -7.33
C LEU A 115 13.95 -17.64 -6.73
N MET A 116 14.11 -17.57 -5.41
CA MET A 116 14.68 -16.42 -4.72
C MET A 116 16.11 -16.13 -5.17
N ARG A 117 16.96 -17.15 -5.33
CA ARG A 117 18.31 -16.95 -5.88
C ARG A 117 18.25 -16.34 -7.28
N THR A 118 17.43 -16.89 -8.15
CA THR A 118 17.25 -16.35 -9.52
C THR A 118 16.79 -14.90 -9.51
N LEU A 119 15.81 -14.55 -8.66
CA LEU A 119 15.32 -13.18 -8.52
C LEU A 119 16.39 -12.24 -7.96
N ARG A 120 17.18 -12.71 -7.01
CA ARG A 120 18.28 -11.93 -6.44
C ARG A 120 19.37 -11.65 -7.50
N ASP A 121 19.81 -12.67 -8.24
CA ASP A 121 20.79 -12.51 -9.31
C ASP A 121 20.29 -11.51 -10.36
N TRP A 122 19.02 -11.60 -10.74
CA TRP A 122 18.38 -10.64 -11.64
C TRP A 122 18.35 -9.23 -11.05
N ALA A 123 17.98 -9.07 -9.78
CA ALA A 123 17.93 -7.78 -9.11
C ALA A 123 19.31 -7.14 -9.00
N ASP A 124 20.33 -7.91 -8.63
CA ASP A 124 21.72 -7.44 -8.53
C ASP A 124 22.27 -7.00 -9.91
N ALA A 125 21.89 -7.67 -11.00
CA ALA A 125 22.26 -7.28 -12.35
C ALA A 125 21.49 -6.06 -12.87
N THR A 126 20.20 -5.92 -12.49
CA THR A 126 19.29 -4.92 -13.05
C THR A 126 19.30 -3.60 -12.27
N ALA A 127 19.40 -3.66 -10.95
CA ALA A 127 19.34 -2.47 -10.10
C ALA A 127 20.36 -1.36 -10.49
N PRO A 128 21.64 -1.68 -10.78
CA PRO A 128 22.60 -0.66 -11.21
C PRO A 128 22.19 0.05 -12.52
N GLN A 129 21.54 -0.68 -13.43
CA GLN A 129 21.07 -0.13 -14.71
C GLN A 129 19.86 0.79 -14.54
N LEU A 130 19.02 0.53 -13.55
CA LEU A 130 17.83 1.32 -13.25
C LEU A 130 18.12 2.54 -12.36
N GLN A 131 19.25 2.58 -11.67
CA GLN A 131 19.60 3.64 -10.74
C GLN A 131 19.49 5.06 -11.34
N PRO A 132 19.97 5.35 -12.57
CA PRO A 132 19.78 6.67 -13.17
C PRO A 132 18.30 7.03 -13.39
N ARG A 133 17.47 6.04 -13.74
CA ARG A 133 16.04 6.24 -13.94
C ARG A 133 15.32 6.52 -12.62
N TRP A 134 15.68 5.84 -11.54
CA TRP A 134 15.14 6.12 -10.21
C TRP A 134 15.50 7.54 -9.75
N GLN A 135 16.74 7.96 -9.99
CA GLN A 135 17.18 9.31 -9.69
C GLN A 135 16.39 10.37 -10.49
N GLN A 136 16.23 10.15 -11.80
CA GLN A 136 15.42 11.03 -12.65
C GLN A 136 13.96 11.11 -12.18
N ARG A 137 13.37 10.00 -11.75
CA ARG A 137 11.99 9.97 -11.24
C ARG A 137 11.84 10.71 -9.91
N LEU A 138 12.83 10.59 -9.02
CA LEU A 138 12.88 11.35 -7.78
C LEU A 138 12.91 12.86 -8.07
N GLU A 139 13.81 13.31 -8.94
CA GLU A 139 13.94 14.72 -9.33
C GLU A 139 12.70 15.26 -10.05
N ALA A 140 12.05 14.44 -10.85
CA ALA A 140 10.81 14.78 -11.54
C ALA A 140 9.57 14.80 -10.61
N GLY A 141 9.70 14.43 -9.32
CA GLY A 141 8.64 14.48 -8.32
C GLY A 141 7.63 13.34 -8.45
N TRP A 142 8.08 12.16 -8.93
CA TRP A 142 7.27 10.95 -8.98
C TRP A 142 7.21 10.18 -7.65
N ILE A 143 8.08 10.55 -6.69
CA ILE A 143 7.99 10.04 -5.32
C ILE A 143 6.92 10.84 -4.59
N ARG A 144 5.85 10.17 -4.19
CA ARG A 144 4.67 10.81 -3.62
C ARG A 144 4.13 10.05 -2.42
N GLU A 145 3.26 10.70 -1.66
CA GLU A 145 2.53 10.07 -0.57
C GLU A 145 1.44 9.16 -1.15
N CYS A 146 1.80 7.92 -1.50
CA CYS A 146 0.98 6.89 -2.12
C CYS A 146 0.10 6.13 -1.11
N HIS A 147 -0.45 5.00 -1.53
CA HIS A 147 -1.14 4.04 -0.67
C HIS A 147 -0.13 3.23 0.17
N GLY A 148 0.90 2.72 -0.47
CA GLY A 148 2.01 1.99 0.14
C GLY A 148 1.78 0.49 0.30
N ASP A 149 0.52 0.05 0.24
CA ASP A 149 0.12 -1.36 0.35
C ASP A 149 -1.05 -1.68 -0.59
N LEU A 150 -0.92 -1.28 -1.85
CA LEU A 150 -1.99 -1.38 -2.84
C LEU A 150 -2.02 -2.76 -3.49
N HIS A 151 -2.74 -3.70 -2.90
CA HIS A 151 -3.01 -5.04 -3.43
C HIS A 151 -4.51 -5.34 -3.44
N CYS A 152 -4.93 -6.48 -4.02
CA CYS A 152 -6.35 -6.77 -4.25
C CYS A 152 -7.19 -6.82 -2.97
N ALA A 153 -6.66 -7.32 -1.85
CA ALA A 153 -7.38 -7.35 -0.59
C ALA A 153 -7.53 -5.95 0.07
N ASN A 154 -6.82 -4.92 -0.43
CA ASN A 154 -6.97 -3.53 -0.02
C ASN A 154 -7.77 -2.70 -1.04
N VAL A 155 -8.58 -3.36 -1.87
CA VAL A 155 -9.55 -2.76 -2.78
C VAL A 155 -10.90 -3.43 -2.57
N VAL A 156 -11.96 -2.66 -2.42
CA VAL A 156 -13.33 -3.16 -2.20
C VAL A 156 -14.29 -2.56 -3.21
N ARG A 157 -15.26 -3.34 -3.67
CA ARG A 157 -16.41 -2.81 -4.42
C ARG A 157 -17.37 -2.12 -3.45
N TRP A 158 -17.34 -0.80 -3.45
CA TRP A 158 -18.15 0.04 -2.62
C TRP A 158 -19.06 0.92 -3.48
N ARG A 159 -20.40 0.81 -3.31
CA ARG A 159 -21.38 1.55 -4.12
C ARG A 159 -21.15 1.37 -5.63
N ASP A 160 -20.97 0.13 -6.05
CA ASP A 160 -20.75 -0.27 -7.45
C ASP A 160 -19.44 0.25 -8.07
N GLN A 161 -18.48 0.69 -7.26
CA GLN A 161 -17.16 1.14 -7.70
C GLN A 161 -16.04 0.46 -6.90
N LEU A 162 -14.99 0.02 -7.56
CA LEU A 162 -13.78 -0.42 -6.88
C LEU A 162 -13.08 0.77 -6.24
N THR A 163 -12.74 0.65 -4.97
CA THR A 163 -12.18 1.72 -4.16
C THR A 163 -11.05 1.15 -3.29
N ALA A 164 -9.87 1.76 -3.35
CA ALA A 164 -8.75 1.38 -2.49
C ALA A 164 -8.96 1.88 -1.06
N PHE A 165 -8.55 1.08 -0.08
CA PHE A 165 -8.62 1.38 1.35
C PHE A 165 -7.43 0.76 2.09
N ASP A 166 -7.26 1.07 3.36
CA ASP A 166 -6.21 0.53 4.25
C ASP A 166 -4.77 0.79 3.81
N GLY A 167 -4.53 2.01 3.26
CA GLY A 167 -3.17 2.46 2.97
C GLY A 167 -2.35 2.65 4.25
N ILE A 168 -1.03 2.53 4.13
CA ILE A 168 -0.10 2.59 5.26
C ILE A 168 -0.16 3.94 5.96
N GLU A 169 -0.48 3.93 7.25
CA GLU A 169 -0.56 5.13 8.09
C GLU A 169 0.64 5.28 9.04
N PHE A 170 1.19 4.16 9.47
CA PHE A 170 2.16 4.08 10.58
C PHE A 170 3.60 4.40 10.17
N ASP A 171 3.99 4.19 8.90
CA ASP A 171 5.35 4.46 8.43
C ASP A 171 5.37 5.31 7.15
N PRO A 172 5.84 6.56 7.22
CA PRO A 172 6.01 7.40 6.03
C PRO A 172 6.93 6.81 4.97
N ALA A 173 7.94 6.02 5.35
CA ALA A 173 8.90 5.47 4.40
C ALA A 173 8.29 4.39 3.49
N LEU A 174 7.20 3.75 3.92
CA LEU A 174 6.49 2.74 3.15
C LEU A 174 5.44 3.33 2.19
N ARG A 175 4.99 4.58 2.42
CA ARG A 175 4.01 5.24 1.55
C ARG A 175 4.58 6.37 0.71
N HIS A 176 5.73 6.97 1.10
CA HIS A 176 6.44 7.94 0.27
C HIS A 176 7.32 7.21 -0.74
N ILE A 177 6.68 6.68 -1.78
CA ILE A 177 7.27 5.82 -2.79
C ILE A 177 7.02 6.35 -4.20
N ASP A 178 7.66 5.75 -5.19
CA ASP A 178 7.33 6.00 -6.58
C ASP A 178 5.90 5.53 -6.90
N VAL A 179 5.10 6.39 -7.53
CA VAL A 179 3.74 6.03 -7.96
C VAL A 179 3.71 4.78 -8.84
N ALA A 180 4.80 4.50 -9.57
CA ALA A 180 4.91 3.27 -10.36
C ALA A 180 5.06 2.02 -9.47
N ALA A 181 5.70 2.13 -8.31
CA ALA A 181 5.82 1.02 -7.36
C ALA A 181 4.46 0.69 -6.72
N ASP A 182 3.68 1.71 -6.37
CA ASP A 182 2.33 1.55 -5.83
C ASP A 182 1.41 0.78 -6.80
N ILE A 183 1.40 1.19 -8.09
CA ILE A 183 0.63 0.52 -9.14
C ILE A 183 1.18 -0.88 -9.45
N ALA A 184 2.51 -1.04 -9.46
CA ALA A 184 3.14 -2.33 -9.77
C ALA A 184 2.73 -3.41 -8.76
N PHE A 185 2.52 -3.05 -7.51
CA PHE A 185 2.09 -4.00 -6.48
C PHE A 185 0.69 -4.56 -6.79
N LEU A 186 -0.27 -3.70 -7.12
CA LEU A 186 -1.61 -4.13 -7.51
C LEU A 186 -1.60 -4.96 -8.80
N THR A 187 -0.84 -4.51 -9.82
CA THR A 187 -0.79 -5.24 -11.09
C THR A 187 -0.11 -6.60 -10.96
N MET A 188 0.89 -6.71 -10.10
CA MET A 188 1.54 -7.99 -9.77
C MET A 188 0.56 -8.94 -9.09
N ASP A 189 -0.20 -8.47 -8.09
CA ASP A 189 -1.18 -9.30 -7.37
C ASP A 189 -2.32 -9.75 -8.31
N LEU A 190 -2.83 -8.85 -9.16
CA LEU A 190 -3.82 -9.21 -10.19
C LEU A 190 -3.30 -10.25 -11.18
N ALA A 191 -2.02 -10.16 -11.58
CA ALA A 191 -1.42 -11.10 -12.52
C ALA A 191 -1.11 -12.48 -11.90
N ALA A 192 -1.00 -12.55 -10.59
CA ALA A 192 -0.73 -13.79 -9.84
C ALA A 192 -1.99 -14.62 -9.55
N ARG A 193 -3.20 -14.04 -9.75
CA ARG A 193 -4.51 -14.67 -9.51
C ARG A 193 -5.15 -15.17 -10.79
#